data_b6e439db7c9610d69cee5e4881f5bc88
#
_entry.id   b6e439db7c9610d69cee5e4881f5bc88
#
_cell.length_a   1.000
_cell.length_b   1.000
_cell.length_c   1.000
_cell.angle_alpha   90.00
_cell.angle_beta   90.00
_cell.angle_gamma   90.00
#
_symmetry.space_group_name_H-M   'P 1'
#
loop_
_entity.id
_entity.type
_entity.pdbx_description
1 polymer ?
#
loop_
_entity_poly.entity_id
_entity_poly.type
_entity_poly.pdbx_seq_one_letter_code
_entity_poly.pdbx_strand_id
1 'polypeptide(L)'
;MTETTDFLPRIGALVRDARQQSGLTQAELAATLGTSQSAVNRIEKGQQNLTLEMISRIGKALDSEIVGMGTSGPSHLRVHGETTLSGAIDVKSSKNAGVALLCASLLNTGTTVLRKVARIEEVNRLLEVLTSIGVRATWLNADNDLELRVPATLDLSSIDEAAARRTRSIIMFLGPLLHRAGKFQLPYAGGCDLGTRTVEPHMTALRHFGLDVVATDHNYQATTAVGTGPTRPIVLTERGDTVTENALLAAALHDGETVIRNASPNYMVQDLCFFLEKLGVRIQGIGTTTLTVHGASSISTDVDYAPSEDPIEAMSLISAAIVTRSSITVRRVPIEFMEIELALLEEMGLRYDRSEEYLAENGKTRLV
;
A
#
# COMPACT_ATOMS: atom_id res chain seq x y z
N MET A 1 15.78 22.84 2.05
CA MET A 1 15.08 23.92 1.31
C MET A 1 15.12 23.62 -0.19
N THR A 2 14.44 22.56 -0.68
CA THR A 2 14.44 22.20 -2.13
C THR A 2 13.16 21.48 -2.58
N GLU A 3 12.03 21.61 -1.87
CA GLU A 3 10.75 20.97 -2.27
C GLU A 3 9.73 21.90 -2.92
N THR A 4 10.03 23.17 -3.07
CA THR A 4 9.09 24.15 -3.67
C THR A 4 9.14 24.18 -5.21
N THR A 5 10.12 23.52 -5.84
CA THR A 5 10.40 23.67 -7.28
C THR A 5 9.52 22.80 -8.18
N ASP A 6 8.89 21.76 -7.68
CA ASP A 6 8.09 20.82 -8.49
C ASP A 6 6.57 21.10 -8.47
N PHE A 7 6.08 21.89 -7.53
CA PHE A 7 4.65 22.14 -7.35
C PHE A 7 4.06 23.06 -8.45
N LEU A 8 4.79 24.11 -8.82
CA LEU A 8 4.30 25.09 -9.83
C LEU A 8 4.15 24.50 -11.23
N PRO A 9 5.11 23.70 -11.76
CA PRO A 9 4.93 22.99 -13.03
C PRO A 9 3.72 22.06 -13.04
N ARG A 10 3.45 21.36 -11.93
CA ARG A 10 2.30 20.44 -11.81
C ARG A 10 0.97 21.22 -11.86
N ILE A 11 0.84 22.30 -11.12
CA ILE A 11 -0.35 23.17 -11.19
C ILE A 11 -0.49 23.75 -12.59
N GLY A 12 0.60 24.19 -13.20
CA GLY A 12 0.59 24.72 -14.56
C GLY A 12 0.07 23.71 -15.59
N ALA A 13 0.48 22.43 -15.46
CA ALA A 13 -0.02 21.35 -16.31
C ALA A 13 -1.53 21.12 -16.10
N LEU A 14 -2.02 21.10 -14.86
CA LEU A 14 -3.45 20.95 -14.55
C LEU A 14 -4.29 22.08 -15.16
N VAL A 15 -3.81 23.33 -15.05
CA VAL A 15 -4.49 24.48 -15.67
C VAL A 15 -4.56 24.34 -17.19
N ARG A 16 -3.45 23.94 -17.83
CA ARG A 16 -3.41 23.72 -19.28
C ARG A 16 -4.38 22.63 -19.72
N ASP A 17 -4.37 21.48 -19.03
CA ASP A 17 -5.20 20.34 -19.36
C ASP A 17 -6.70 20.68 -19.19
N ALA A 18 -7.08 21.36 -18.09
CA ALA A 18 -8.45 21.83 -17.87
C ALA A 18 -8.88 22.84 -18.95
N ARG A 19 -8.01 23.78 -19.35
CA ARG A 19 -8.30 24.72 -20.44
C ARG A 19 -8.53 24.00 -21.76
N GLN A 20 -7.68 23.04 -22.10
CA GLN A 20 -7.83 22.27 -23.34
C GLN A 20 -9.12 21.44 -23.35
N GLN A 21 -9.48 20.81 -22.22
CA GLN A 21 -10.75 20.10 -22.08
C GLN A 21 -11.96 20.99 -22.21
N SER A 22 -11.86 22.25 -21.76
CA SER A 22 -12.89 23.26 -21.95
C SER A 22 -12.90 23.89 -23.37
N GLY A 23 -12.00 23.43 -24.27
CA GLY A 23 -11.93 23.93 -25.65
C GLY A 23 -11.42 25.35 -25.79
N LEU A 24 -10.88 25.96 -24.74
CA LEU A 24 -10.46 27.37 -24.75
C LEU A 24 -9.01 27.53 -25.22
N THR A 25 -8.76 28.63 -25.96
CA THR A 25 -7.40 29.09 -26.23
C THR A 25 -6.82 29.81 -25.01
N GLN A 26 -5.50 29.99 -24.97
CA GLN A 26 -4.86 30.81 -23.90
C GLN A 26 -5.35 32.27 -23.90
N ALA A 27 -5.69 32.83 -25.06
CA ALA A 27 -6.19 34.18 -25.17
C ALA A 27 -7.61 34.33 -24.62
N GLU A 28 -8.49 33.35 -24.85
CA GLU A 28 -9.86 33.34 -24.32
C GLU A 28 -9.86 33.17 -22.81
N LEU A 29 -9.03 32.25 -22.28
CA LEU A 29 -8.87 32.10 -20.82
C LEU A 29 -8.32 33.41 -20.21
N ALA A 30 -7.34 34.03 -20.85
CA ALA A 30 -6.78 35.31 -20.40
C ALA A 30 -7.84 36.42 -20.35
N ALA A 31 -8.70 36.50 -21.36
CA ALA A 31 -9.82 37.46 -21.40
C ALA A 31 -10.80 37.22 -20.24
N THR A 32 -11.18 35.96 -19.98
CA THR A 32 -12.07 35.58 -18.88
C THR A 32 -11.46 35.88 -17.49
N LEU A 33 -10.16 35.75 -17.36
CA LEU A 33 -9.43 36.04 -16.12
C LEU A 33 -9.06 37.52 -15.95
N GLY A 34 -9.28 38.36 -16.98
CA GLY A 34 -8.86 39.77 -16.96
C GLY A 34 -7.32 39.91 -16.93
N THR A 35 -6.60 39.05 -17.63
CA THR A 35 -5.13 39.03 -17.68
C THR A 35 -4.61 38.93 -19.12
N SER A 36 -3.29 38.84 -19.32
CA SER A 36 -2.70 38.69 -20.65
C SER A 36 -2.47 37.21 -21.01
N GLN A 37 -2.51 36.89 -22.32
CA GLN A 37 -2.14 35.54 -22.83
C GLN A 37 -0.76 35.13 -22.36
N SER A 38 0.20 36.04 -22.29
CA SER A 38 1.56 35.75 -21.81
C SER A 38 1.58 35.35 -20.33
N ALA A 39 0.66 35.89 -19.52
CA ALA A 39 0.51 35.47 -18.12
C ALA A 39 -0.05 34.05 -18.03
N VAL A 40 -1.08 33.72 -18.82
CA VAL A 40 -1.62 32.36 -18.89
C VAL A 40 -0.54 31.36 -19.34
N ASN A 41 0.25 31.71 -20.36
CA ASN A 41 1.36 30.83 -20.80
C ASN A 41 2.42 30.62 -19.71
N ARG A 42 2.78 31.62 -18.90
CA ARG A 42 3.68 31.46 -17.76
C ARG A 42 3.07 30.58 -16.66
N ILE A 43 1.78 30.74 -16.40
CA ILE A 43 1.03 29.91 -15.44
C ILE A 43 1.11 28.44 -15.88
N GLU A 44 0.77 28.16 -17.13
CA GLU A 44 0.78 26.79 -17.69
C GLU A 44 2.17 26.13 -17.75
N LYS A 45 3.22 26.94 -17.77
CA LYS A 45 4.61 26.50 -17.71
C LYS A 45 5.16 26.39 -16.27
N GLY A 46 4.35 26.72 -15.26
CA GLY A 46 4.80 26.74 -13.87
C GLY A 46 5.83 27.84 -13.56
N GLN A 47 5.89 28.88 -14.38
CA GLN A 47 6.84 30.00 -14.28
C GLN A 47 6.28 31.22 -13.52
N GLN A 48 5.12 31.05 -12.90
CA GLN A 48 4.47 32.12 -12.15
C GLN A 48 3.91 31.59 -10.85
N ASN A 49 4.22 32.27 -9.75
CA ASN A 49 3.61 31.99 -8.46
C ASN A 49 2.12 32.38 -8.49
N LEU A 50 1.27 31.43 -8.03
CA LEU A 50 -0.18 31.63 -8.02
C LEU A 50 -0.66 31.78 -6.59
N THR A 51 -1.50 32.81 -6.36
CA THR A 51 -2.25 32.88 -5.10
C THR A 51 -3.42 31.90 -5.12
N LEU A 52 -3.88 31.46 -3.95
CA LEU A 52 -5.08 30.62 -3.83
C LEU A 52 -6.31 31.26 -4.47
N GLU A 53 -6.42 32.61 -4.40
CA GLU A 53 -7.47 33.36 -5.06
C GLU A 53 -7.41 33.24 -6.59
N MET A 54 -6.20 33.32 -7.17
CA MET A 54 -6.02 33.16 -8.61
C MET A 54 -6.37 31.74 -9.05
N ILE A 55 -5.95 30.73 -8.31
CA ILE A 55 -6.28 29.33 -8.58
C ILE A 55 -7.80 29.11 -8.54
N SER A 56 -8.50 29.68 -7.55
CA SER A 56 -9.96 29.63 -7.45
C SER A 56 -10.65 30.32 -8.64
N ARG A 57 -10.13 31.48 -9.08
CA ARG A 57 -10.65 32.17 -10.27
C ARG A 57 -10.45 31.39 -11.56
N ILE A 58 -9.29 30.74 -11.73
CA ILE A 58 -9.00 29.86 -12.87
C ILE A 58 -9.98 28.67 -12.86
N GLY A 59 -10.16 28.03 -11.71
CA GLY A 59 -11.08 26.90 -11.56
C GLY A 59 -12.52 27.26 -11.94
N LYS A 60 -13.01 28.42 -11.47
CA LYS A 60 -14.33 28.94 -11.86
C LYS A 60 -14.45 29.26 -13.35
N ALA A 61 -13.40 29.84 -13.95
CA ALA A 61 -13.38 30.18 -15.38
C ALA A 61 -13.40 28.93 -16.28
N LEU A 62 -12.86 27.82 -15.79
CA LEU A 62 -12.77 26.56 -16.53
C LEU A 62 -13.84 25.53 -16.13
N ASP A 63 -14.76 25.90 -15.21
CA ASP A 63 -15.71 24.99 -14.57
C ASP A 63 -15.03 23.69 -14.10
N SER A 64 -13.84 23.85 -13.51
CA SER A 64 -12.96 22.76 -13.08
C SER A 64 -12.29 23.07 -11.75
N GLU A 65 -12.21 22.11 -10.85
CA GLU A 65 -11.47 22.23 -9.59
C GLU A 65 -9.98 21.97 -9.84
N ILE A 66 -9.19 23.05 -9.99
CA ILE A 66 -7.74 22.95 -10.27
C ILE A 66 -6.95 22.48 -9.04
N VAL A 67 -7.36 22.94 -7.84
CA VAL A 67 -6.79 22.52 -6.55
C VAL A 67 -7.92 22.51 -5.54
N GLY A 68 -8.31 21.32 -5.08
CA GLY A 68 -9.15 21.15 -3.91
C GLY A 68 -8.28 21.16 -2.66
N MET A 69 -8.54 22.06 -1.71
CA MET A 69 -8.11 21.80 -0.34
C MET A 69 -8.97 20.65 0.15
N GLY A 70 -8.32 19.52 0.51
CA GLY A 70 -9.02 18.33 0.97
C GLY A 70 -9.97 18.67 2.10
N THR A 71 -11.21 18.91 1.77
CA THR A 71 -12.31 18.84 2.73
C THR A 71 -12.48 17.35 3.01
N SER A 72 -12.57 16.98 4.26
CA SER A 72 -12.89 15.62 4.73
C SER A 72 -14.34 15.24 4.39
N GLY A 73 -14.72 15.45 3.12
CA GLY A 73 -16.05 15.12 2.58
C GLY A 73 -15.97 13.98 1.57
N PRO A 74 -17.12 13.36 1.23
CA PRO A 74 -17.17 12.31 0.23
C PRO A 74 -16.71 12.85 -1.13
N SER A 75 -15.77 12.14 -1.76
CA SER A 75 -15.35 12.44 -3.13
C SER A 75 -16.43 11.97 -4.11
N HIS A 76 -16.85 12.81 -5.02
CA HIS A 76 -17.78 12.47 -6.10
C HIS A 76 -17.00 12.17 -7.38
N LEU A 77 -17.21 10.98 -7.94
CA LEU A 77 -16.62 10.58 -9.21
C LEU A 77 -17.68 10.66 -10.31
N ARG A 78 -17.41 11.40 -11.39
CA ARG A 78 -18.23 11.39 -12.59
C ARG A 78 -17.57 10.49 -13.64
N VAL A 79 -18.23 9.40 -13.99
CA VAL A 79 -17.76 8.49 -15.04
C VAL A 79 -18.52 8.78 -16.32
N HIS A 80 -17.79 9.09 -17.40
CA HIS A 80 -18.34 9.21 -18.75
C HIS A 80 -18.22 7.85 -19.43
N GLY A 81 -19.36 7.19 -19.67
CA GLY A 81 -19.44 5.89 -20.35
C GLY A 81 -19.27 6.02 -21.86
N GLU A 82 -19.49 4.87 -22.57
CA GLU A 82 -19.47 4.78 -24.04
C GLU A 82 -18.10 5.11 -24.69
N THR A 83 -17.01 5.01 -23.92
CA THR A 83 -15.66 5.25 -24.41
C THR A 83 -14.96 3.95 -24.67
N THR A 84 -14.38 3.79 -25.89
CA THR A 84 -13.49 2.68 -26.19
C THR A 84 -12.09 2.96 -25.66
N LEU A 85 -11.54 2.01 -24.90
CA LEU A 85 -10.18 2.08 -24.37
C LEU A 85 -9.19 1.57 -25.42
N SER A 86 -7.99 2.15 -25.47
CA SER A 86 -6.91 1.72 -26.36
C SER A 86 -5.54 2.03 -25.76
N GLY A 87 -4.51 1.35 -26.27
CA GLY A 87 -3.12 1.55 -25.83
C GLY A 87 -2.63 0.50 -24.84
N ALA A 88 -1.57 0.83 -24.13
CA ALA A 88 -0.91 -0.08 -23.19
C ALA A 88 -0.79 0.58 -21.79
N ILE A 89 -0.91 -0.25 -20.75
CA ILE A 89 -0.78 0.18 -19.35
C ILE A 89 -0.01 -0.87 -18.55
N ASP A 90 0.84 -0.41 -17.65
CA ASP A 90 1.60 -1.26 -16.74
C ASP A 90 0.84 -1.44 -15.43
N VAL A 91 0.74 -2.69 -14.97
CA VAL A 91 0.28 -3.00 -13.62
C VAL A 91 1.31 -2.48 -12.61
N LYS A 92 0.84 -1.81 -11.57
CA LYS A 92 1.66 -1.25 -10.51
C LYS A 92 1.87 -2.26 -9.38
N SER A 93 2.78 -1.93 -8.48
CA SER A 93 3.05 -2.75 -7.29
C SER A 93 1.82 -2.89 -6.40
N SER A 94 1.70 -4.06 -5.78
CA SER A 94 0.58 -4.40 -4.91
C SER A 94 0.48 -3.48 -3.69
N LYS A 95 -0.70 -2.89 -3.54
CA LYS A 95 -1.08 -2.15 -2.35
C LYS A 95 -1.03 -3.02 -1.09
N ASN A 96 -1.60 -4.21 -1.15
CA ASN A 96 -1.74 -5.08 0.01
C ASN A 96 -0.38 -5.63 0.46
N ALA A 97 0.47 -6.04 -0.49
CA ALA A 97 1.84 -6.42 -0.17
C ALA A 97 2.61 -5.23 0.45
N GLY A 98 2.51 -4.03 -0.13
CA GLY A 98 3.16 -2.83 0.42
C GLY A 98 2.79 -2.54 1.87
N VAL A 99 1.52 -2.73 2.25
CA VAL A 99 1.04 -2.59 3.64
C VAL A 99 1.70 -3.61 4.57
N ALA A 100 1.75 -4.88 4.18
CA ALA A 100 2.42 -5.93 4.97
C ALA A 100 3.91 -5.64 5.16
N LEU A 101 4.60 -5.18 4.11
CA LEU A 101 6.02 -4.83 4.15
C LEU A 101 6.31 -3.61 5.03
N LEU A 102 5.40 -2.61 5.06
CA LEU A 102 5.49 -1.49 6.01
C LEU A 102 5.43 -1.97 7.46
N CYS A 103 4.51 -2.88 7.77
CA CYS A 103 4.44 -3.48 9.10
C CYS A 103 5.70 -4.32 9.41
N ALA A 104 6.19 -5.09 8.44
CA ALA A 104 7.40 -5.90 8.56
C ALA A 104 8.67 -5.07 8.78
N SER A 105 8.72 -3.82 8.29
CA SER A 105 9.85 -2.93 8.52
C SER A 105 10.16 -2.73 10.00
N LEU A 106 9.16 -2.81 10.89
CA LEU A 106 9.33 -2.70 12.34
C LEU A 106 10.20 -3.80 12.96
N LEU A 107 10.41 -4.92 12.25
CA LEU A 107 11.30 -6.01 12.68
C LEU A 107 12.77 -5.68 12.46
N ASN A 108 13.07 -4.78 11.52
CA ASN A 108 14.42 -4.51 11.03
C ASN A 108 14.97 -3.22 11.63
N THR A 109 16.15 -3.28 12.27
CA THR A 109 16.88 -2.09 12.76
C THR A 109 17.89 -1.55 11.74
N GLY A 110 18.13 -2.25 10.64
CA GLY A 110 18.85 -1.75 9.46
C GLY A 110 17.98 -0.85 8.58
N THR A 111 18.53 -0.42 7.44
CA THR A 111 17.79 0.39 6.46
C THR A 111 16.91 -0.50 5.60
N THR A 112 15.62 -0.17 5.50
CA THR A 112 14.69 -0.82 4.57
C THR A 112 14.34 0.15 3.44
N VAL A 113 14.62 -0.24 2.20
CA VAL A 113 14.16 0.48 1.01
C VAL A 113 13.11 -0.37 0.30
N LEU A 114 11.90 0.13 0.25
CA LEU A 114 10.80 -0.46 -0.52
C LEU A 114 10.64 0.31 -1.83
N ARG A 115 10.74 -0.41 -2.96
CA ARG A 115 10.64 0.17 -4.31
C ARG A 115 9.19 0.31 -4.75
N LYS A 116 8.89 1.36 -5.49
CA LYS A 116 7.59 1.56 -6.17
C LYS A 116 6.36 1.39 -5.26
N VAL A 117 6.44 1.81 -4.02
CA VAL A 117 5.34 1.71 -3.05
C VAL A 117 4.13 2.52 -3.53
N ALA A 118 2.94 1.92 -3.50
CA ALA A 118 1.71 2.60 -3.90
C ALA A 118 1.42 3.81 -2.98
N ARG A 119 1.36 5.04 -3.54
CA ARG A 119 1.01 6.26 -2.79
C ARG A 119 -0.50 6.38 -2.66
N ILE A 120 -1.07 5.61 -1.78
CA ILE A 120 -2.50 5.61 -1.47
C ILE A 120 -2.76 6.04 -0.03
N GLU A 121 -4.01 6.35 0.27
CA GLU A 121 -4.41 6.84 1.59
C GLU A 121 -4.03 5.89 2.73
N GLU A 122 -4.21 4.58 2.54
CA GLU A 122 -3.87 3.59 3.57
C GLU A 122 -2.36 3.57 3.89
N VAL A 123 -1.51 3.65 2.87
CA VAL A 123 -0.05 3.75 3.04
C VAL A 123 0.31 5.05 3.77
N ASN A 124 -0.31 6.18 3.39
CA ASN A 124 -0.06 7.45 4.07
C ASN A 124 -0.44 7.39 5.56
N ARG A 125 -1.59 6.78 5.89
CA ARG A 125 -2.02 6.60 7.30
C ARG A 125 -1.05 5.72 8.08
N LEU A 126 -0.56 4.63 7.49
CA LEU A 126 0.46 3.79 8.13
C LEU A 126 1.78 4.54 8.33
N LEU A 127 2.20 5.35 7.36
CA LEU A 127 3.41 6.18 7.50
C LEU A 127 3.27 7.24 8.59
N GLU A 128 2.09 7.84 8.75
CA GLU A 128 1.80 8.75 9.86
C GLU A 128 1.95 8.03 11.21
N VAL A 129 1.38 6.83 11.34
CA VAL A 129 1.52 6.02 12.56
C VAL A 129 2.98 5.63 12.79
N LEU A 130 3.68 5.11 11.78
CA LEU A 130 5.09 4.74 11.89
C LEU A 130 5.97 5.93 12.29
N THR A 131 5.72 7.10 11.70
CA THR A 131 6.47 8.32 12.01
C THR A 131 6.19 8.79 13.43
N SER A 132 4.94 8.71 13.90
CA SER A 132 4.56 9.12 15.25
C SER A 132 5.26 8.32 16.35
N ILE A 133 5.59 7.05 16.09
CA ILE A 133 6.34 6.18 17.01
C ILE A 133 7.86 6.24 16.83
N GLY A 134 8.35 7.16 16.00
CA GLY A 134 9.77 7.45 15.82
C GLY A 134 10.44 6.81 14.61
N VAL A 135 9.71 6.11 13.73
CA VAL A 135 10.27 5.60 12.48
C VAL A 135 10.52 6.78 11.52
N ARG A 136 11.71 6.83 10.93
CA ARG A 136 11.99 7.79 9.87
C ARG A 136 11.58 7.20 8.52
N ALA A 137 10.64 7.85 7.85
CA ALA A 137 10.18 7.48 6.51
C ALA A 137 10.55 8.60 5.53
N THR A 138 11.22 8.26 4.43
CA THR A 138 11.67 9.24 3.42
C THR A 138 11.39 8.72 2.02
N TRP A 139 10.64 9.46 1.23
CA TRP A 139 10.48 9.19 -0.19
C TRP A 139 11.73 9.62 -0.93
N LEU A 140 12.37 8.69 -1.65
CA LEU A 140 13.68 8.91 -2.26
C LEU A 140 13.59 9.60 -3.63
N ASN A 141 12.54 9.31 -4.41
CA ASN A 141 12.42 9.76 -5.79
C ASN A 141 10.96 9.84 -6.27
N ALA A 142 10.78 10.24 -7.53
CA ALA A 142 9.46 10.28 -8.19
C ALA A 142 8.87 8.88 -8.47
N ASP A 143 9.68 7.82 -8.44
CA ASP A 143 9.26 6.45 -8.69
C ASP A 143 8.59 5.78 -7.48
N ASN A 144 8.34 6.55 -6.40
CA ASN A 144 7.73 6.10 -5.17
C ASN A 144 8.56 5.09 -4.38
N ASP A 145 9.88 5.22 -4.42
CA ASP A 145 10.78 4.47 -3.54
C ASP A 145 10.77 5.08 -2.14
N LEU A 146 10.63 4.24 -1.13
CA LEU A 146 10.47 4.63 0.26
C LEU A 146 11.59 4.04 1.12
N GLU A 147 12.38 4.88 1.75
CA GLU A 147 13.35 4.48 2.78
C GLU A 147 12.70 4.54 4.17
N LEU A 148 12.89 3.47 4.94
CA LEU A 148 12.45 3.35 6.33
C LEU A 148 13.64 3.05 7.23
N ARG A 149 13.75 3.78 8.34
CA ARG A 149 14.74 3.53 9.40
C ARG A 149 14.02 3.46 10.75
N VAL A 150 14.03 2.29 11.33
CA VAL A 150 13.36 2.02 12.59
C VAL A 150 14.35 2.21 13.73
N PRO A 151 14.07 3.07 14.72
CA PRO A 151 14.97 3.28 15.85
C PRO A 151 15.02 2.04 16.76
N ALA A 152 16.08 1.92 17.54
CA ALA A 152 16.22 0.84 18.52
C ALA A 152 15.07 0.81 19.53
N THR A 153 14.58 1.97 19.94
CA THR A 153 13.42 2.11 20.84
C THR A 153 12.32 2.90 20.16
N LEU A 154 11.10 2.36 20.19
CA LEU A 154 9.90 3.00 19.65
C LEU A 154 9.17 3.76 20.76
N ASP A 155 8.66 4.94 20.46
CA ASP A 155 7.79 5.70 21.37
C ASP A 155 6.32 5.32 21.12
N LEU A 156 5.88 4.22 21.72
CA LEU A 156 4.51 3.73 21.55
C LEU A 156 3.46 4.57 22.31
N SER A 157 3.89 5.53 23.16
CA SER A 157 2.97 6.47 23.80
C SER A 157 2.54 7.61 22.89
N SER A 158 3.27 7.83 21.79
CA SER A 158 3.04 8.90 20.81
C SER A 158 2.26 8.43 19.56
N ILE A 159 1.65 7.25 19.59
CA ILE A 159 0.89 6.72 18.44
C ILE A 159 -0.17 7.73 17.99
N ASP A 160 -0.16 8.07 16.69
CA ASP A 160 -1.22 8.88 16.08
C ASP A 160 -2.53 8.08 16.00
N GLU A 161 -3.40 8.31 17.00
CA GLU A 161 -4.69 7.63 17.10
C GLU A 161 -5.61 7.96 15.92
N ALA A 162 -5.57 9.20 15.42
CA ALA A 162 -6.43 9.62 14.33
C ALA A 162 -6.08 8.88 13.02
N ALA A 163 -4.80 8.76 12.70
CA ALA A 163 -4.31 7.97 11.57
C ALA A 163 -4.58 6.47 11.77
N ALA A 164 -4.30 5.92 12.95
CA ALA A 164 -4.51 4.51 13.28
C ALA A 164 -5.98 4.09 13.12
N ARG A 165 -6.93 4.91 13.57
CA ARG A 165 -8.38 4.65 13.44
C ARG A 165 -8.89 4.70 12.01
N ARG A 166 -8.11 5.20 11.07
CA ARG A 166 -8.47 5.30 9.64
C ARG A 166 -7.93 4.15 8.80
N THR A 167 -7.19 3.21 9.40
CA THR A 167 -6.71 2.01 8.72
C THR A 167 -6.98 0.76 9.54
N ARG A 168 -7.46 -0.30 8.85
CA ARG A 168 -7.62 -1.59 9.50
C ARG A 168 -6.29 -2.30 9.72
N SER A 169 -5.31 -1.98 8.90
CA SER A 169 -3.99 -2.65 8.90
C SER A 169 -3.17 -2.38 10.16
N ILE A 170 -3.59 -1.44 11.00
CA ILE A 170 -2.94 -1.19 12.31
C ILE A 170 -2.88 -2.45 13.19
N ILE A 171 -3.82 -3.39 13.04
CA ILE A 171 -3.82 -4.66 13.78
C ILE A 171 -2.57 -5.50 13.49
N MET A 172 -1.96 -5.33 12.33
CA MET A 172 -0.73 -6.04 11.94
C MET A 172 0.51 -5.55 12.68
N PHE A 173 0.43 -4.44 13.41
CA PHE A 173 1.51 -3.98 14.28
C PHE A 173 1.69 -4.88 15.50
N LEU A 174 0.66 -5.66 15.89
CA LEU A 174 0.76 -6.58 17.03
C LEU A 174 1.90 -7.59 16.87
N GLY A 175 2.07 -8.16 15.65
CA GLY A 175 3.11 -9.15 15.36
C GLY A 175 4.54 -8.63 15.60
N PRO A 176 4.97 -7.53 14.99
CA PRO A 176 6.30 -6.98 15.21
C PRO A 176 6.47 -6.33 16.60
N LEU A 177 5.44 -5.66 17.13
CA LEU A 177 5.54 -4.95 18.40
C LEU A 177 5.66 -5.87 19.62
N LEU A 178 5.16 -7.10 19.55
CA LEU A 178 5.31 -8.06 20.67
C LEU A 178 6.78 -8.35 21.02
N HIS A 179 7.69 -8.17 20.06
CA HIS A 179 9.14 -8.32 20.28
C HIS A 179 9.83 -7.02 20.70
N ARG A 180 9.13 -5.88 20.59
CA ARG A 180 9.70 -4.54 20.83
C ARG A 180 9.29 -3.93 22.17
N ALA A 181 8.16 -4.40 22.75
CA ALA A 181 7.63 -3.85 23.99
C ALA A 181 6.91 -4.91 24.81
N GLY A 182 7.18 -4.93 26.12
CA GLY A 182 6.50 -5.84 27.06
C GLY A 182 5.05 -5.45 27.33
N LYS A 183 4.72 -4.15 27.19
CA LYS A 183 3.35 -3.60 27.29
C LYS A 183 3.20 -2.44 26.33
N PHE A 184 2.09 -2.41 25.63
CA PHE A 184 1.75 -1.30 24.72
C PHE A 184 0.23 -1.23 24.48
N GLN A 185 -0.19 -0.13 23.88
CA GLN A 185 -1.58 0.08 23.48
C GLN A 185 -1.64 0.35 21.98
N LEU A 186 -2.66 -0.20 21.32
CA LEU A 186 -2.99 0.13 19.94
C LEU A 186 -4.41 0.68 19.87
N PRO A 187 -4.65 1.78 19.17
CA PRO A 187 -6.01 2.24 18.88
C PRO A 187 -6.81 1.15 18.15
N TYR A 188 -8.13 1.17 18.28
CA TYR A 188 -8.95 0.26 17.52
C TYR A 188 -8.72 0.41 16.03
N ALA A 189 -8.60 -0.72 15.35
CA ALA A 189 -8.54 -0.77 13.91
C ALA A 189 -9.83 -0.16 13.33
N GLY A 190 -9.67 0.87 12.54
CA GLY A 190 -10.75 1.51 11.79
C GLY A 190 -10.78 1.04 10.33
N GLY A 191 -11.15 1.92 9.41
CA GLY A 191 -11.13 1.69 7.96
C GLY A 191 -12.50 1.34 7.40
N CYS A 192 -12.53 0.55 6.33
CA CYS A 192 -13.71 0.32 5.52
C CYS A 192 -14.89 -0.30 6.30
N ASP A 193 -16.06 0.28 6.18
CA ASP A 193 -17.29 -0.11 6.89
C ASP A 193 -17.96 -1.35 6.22
N LEU A 194 -17.15 -2.38 5.96
CA LEU A 194 -17.57 -3.63 5.30
C LEU A 194 -18.04 -4.72 6.29
N GLY A 195 -18.67 -4.29 7.38
CA GLY A 195 -19.24 -5.18 8.40
C GLY A 195 -18.29 -5.49 9.57
N THR A 196 -18.82 -6.18 10.56
CA THR A 196 -18.13 -6.54 11.81
C THR A 196 -17.19 -7.74 11.61
N ARG A 197 -16.01 -7.52 11.03
CA ARG A 197 -14.98 -8.56 11.01
C ARG A 197 -14.26 -8.56 12.36
N THR A 198 -14.30 -9.70 13.03
CA THR A 198 -13.59 -9.89 14.30
C THR A 198 -12.05 -9.83 14.11
N VAL A 199 -11.35 -9.36 15.13
CA VAL A 199 -9.87 -9.41 15.21
C VAL A 199 -9.38 -10.62 16.01
N GLU A 200 -10.28 -11.44 16.54
CA GLU A 200 -9.98 -12.60 17.37
C GLU A 200 -9.04 -13.63 16.70
N PRO A 201 -9.11 -13.89 15.38
CA PRO A 201 -8.14 -14.77 14.74
C PRO A 201 -6.69 -14.32 14.91
N HIS A 202 -6.42 -13.01 14.87
CA HIS A 202 -5.09 -12.44 15.12
C HIS A 202 -4.66 -12.70 16.57
N MET A 203 -5.55 -12.41 17.53
CA MET A 203 -5.26 -12.60 18.95
C MET A 203 -4.97 -14.07 19.26
N THR A 204 -5.77 -14.97 18.69
CA THR A 204 -5.58 -16.43 18.87
C THR A 204 -4.22 -16.90 18.36
N ALA A 205 -3.79 -16.43 17.19
CA ALA A 205 -2.48 -16.76 16.64
C ALA A 205 -1.33 -16.20 17.51
N LEU A 206 -1.45 -14.96 17.94
CA LEU A 206 -0.38 -14.25 18.67
C LEU A 206 -0.25 -14.69 20.14
N ARG A 207 -1.30 -15.27 20.75
CA ARG A 207 -1.22 -15.90 22.08
C ARG A 207 -0.16 -17.00 22.15
N HIS A 208 0.15 -17.66 21.05
CA HIS A 208 1.22 -18.66 20.99
C HIS A 208 2.62 -18.05 21.23
N PHE A 209 2.78 -16.75 21.01
CA PHE A 209 3.99 -15.99 21.28
C PHE A 209 3.92 -15.22 22.62
N GLY A 210 2.96 -15.56 23.47
CA GLY A 210 2.80 -14.93 24.79
C GLY A 210 2.15 -13.53 24.75
N LEU A 211 1.53 -13.14 23.64
CA LEU A 211 0.78 -11.90 23.57
C LEU A 211 -0.63 -12.10 24.14
N ASP A 212 -0.94 -11.35 25.20
CA ASP A 212 -2.29 -11.21 25.73
C ASP A 212 -2.83 -9.82 25.40
N VAL A 213 -4.04 -9.77 24.83
CA VAL A 213 -4.67 -8.52 24.39
C VAL A 213 -6.05 -8.40 25.00
N VAL A 214 -6.25 -7.32 25.73
CA VAL A 214 -7.54 -6.95 26.33
C VAL A 214 -8.12 -5.76 25.55
N ALA A 215 -9.33 -5.92 25.03
CA ALA A 215 -10.07 -4.82 24.45
C ALA A 215 -10.68 -3.95 25.56
N THR A 216 -10.46 -2.63 25.51
CA THR A 216 -11.05 -1.63 26.40
C THR A 216 -12.09 -0.81 25.62
N ASP A 217 -12.67 0.22 26.18
CA ASP A 217 -13.60 1.09 25.47
C ASP A 217 -12.96 1.89 24.32
N HIS A 218 -11.63 2.05 24.32
CA HIS A 218 -10.94 2.95 23.41
C HIS A 218 -9.80 2.31 22.60
N ASN A 219 -9.18 1.22 23.09
CA ASN A 219 -7.99 0.63 22.49
C ASN A 219 -7.81 -0.84 22.87
N TYR A 220 -6.85 -1.48 22.20
CA TYR A 220 -6.31 -2.78 22.59
C TYR A 220 -5.13 -2.57 23.55
N GLN A 221 -5.20 -3.16 24.75
CA GLN A 221 -4.08 -3.22 25.68
C GLN A 221 -3.38 -4.56 25.51
N ALA A 222 -2.14 -4.50 25.07
CA ALA A 222 -1.32 -5.66 24.80
C ALA A 222 -0.24 -5.83 25.88
N THR A 223 -0.07 -7.06 26.35
CA THR A 223 0.98 -7.46 27.28
C THR A 223 1.67 -8.70 26.72
N THR A 224 3.01 -8.69 26.66
CA THR A 224 3.81 -9.80 26.14
C THR A 224 4.55 -10.48 27.27
N ALA A 225 4.40 -11.79 27.38
CA ALA A 225 5.25 -12.64 28.23
C ALA A 225 6.56 -12.94 27.48
N VAL A 226 7.63 -12.26 27.88
CA VAL A 226 8.95 -12.35 27.24
C VAL A 226 9.46 -13.81 27.24
N GLY A 227 10.03 -14.25 26.11
CA GLY A 227 10.61 -15.58 25.96
C GLY A 227 9.59 -16.70 25.73
N THR A 228 8.32 -16.37 25.56
CA THR A 228 7.28 -17.34 25.18
C THR A 228 7.30 -17.57 23.68
N GLY A 229 7.25 -18.84 23.26
CA GLY A 229 7.12 -19.21 21.85
C GLY A 229 6.19 -20.40 21.66
N PRO A 230 5.80 -20.70 20.41
CA PRO A 230 4.89 -21.80 20.11
C PRO A 230 5.47 -23.14 20.54
N THR A 231 4.74 -23.89 21.38
CA THR A 231 5.10 -25.26 21.79
C THR A 231 4.46 -26.34 20.91
N ARG A 232 3.62 -25.94 19.97
CA ARG A 232 2.89 -26.76 19.01
C ARG A 232 2.60 -25.95 17.76
N PRO A 233 2.26 -26.58 16.60
CA PRO A 233 1.84 -25.85 15.42
C PRO A 233 0.69 -24.87 15.73
N ILE A 234 0.80 -23.67 15.19
CA ILE A 234 -0.25 -22.67 15.21
C ILE A 234 -1.26 -23.03 14.13
N VAL A 235 -2.49 -23.30 14.49
CA VAL A 235 -3.56 -23.54 13.53
C VAL A 235 -4.41 -22.27 13.46
N LEU A 236 -4.35 -21.56 12.32
CA LEU A 236 -5.16 -20.37 12.10
C LEU A 236 -6.63 -20.75 12.01
N THR A 237 -7.47 -20.10 12.81
CA THR A 237 -8.92 -20.32 12.83
C THR A 237 -9.63 -19.71 11.61
N GLU A 238 -8.96 -18.78 10.95
CA GLU A 238 -9.36 -18.17 9.69
C GLU A 238 -8.17 -18.22 8.71
N ARG A 239 -8.42 -18.63 7.46
CA ARG A 239 -7.43 -18.54 6.38
C ARG A 239 -7.39 -17.12 5.82
N GLY A 240 -7.14 -16.14 6.68
CA GLY A 240 -7.04 -14.75 6.32
C GLY A 240 -5.61 -14.35 5.97
N ASP A 241 -5.46 -13.44 5.00
CA ASP A 241 -4.14 -12.93 4.60
C ASP A 241 -3.47 -12.23 5.77
N THR A 242 -4.12 -11.23 6.34
CA THR A 242 -3.55 -10.41 7.43
C THR A 242 -3.33 -11.20 8.72
N VAL A 243 -4.13 -12.24 9.00
CA VAL A 243 -3.90 -13.14 10.13
C VAL A 243 -2.64 -13.96 9.93
N THR A 244 -2.44 -14.48 8.70
CA THR A 244 -1.23 -15.22 8.32
C THR A 244 -0.01 -14.32 8.39
N GLU A 245 -0.10 -13.10 7.84
CA GLU A 245 0.97 -12.10 7.87
C GLU A 245 1.35 -11.74 9.30
N ASN A 246 0.39 -11.52 10.18
CA ASN A 246 0.64 -11.18 11.58
C ASN A 246 1.34 -12.33 12.33
N ALA A 247 0.94 -13.58 12.07
CA ALA A 247 1.62 -14.76 12.60
C ALA A 247 3.06 -14.92 12.07
N LEU A 248 3.29 -14.62 10.77
CA LEU A 248 4.63 -14.59 10.16
C LEU A 248 5.51 -13.52 10.79
N LEU A 249 4.98 -12.30 10.99
CA LEU A 249 5.70 -11.19 11.62
C LEU A 249 6.11 -11.54 13.06
N ALA A 250 5.25 -12.22 13.81
CA ALA A 250 5.57 -12.71 15.13
C ALA A 250 6.62 -13.82 15.10
N ALA A 251 6.53 -14.75 14.13
CA ALA A 251 7.47 -15.85 13.99
C ALA A 251 8.87 -15.39 13.54
N ALA A 252 8.96 -14.27 12.81
CA ALA A 252 10.21 -13.79 12.23
C ALA A 252 11.30 -13.44 13.26
N LEU A 253 10.93 -12.95 14.45
CA LEU A 253 11.84 -12.65 15.56
C LEU A 253 11.74 -13.66 16.72
N HIS A 254 11.07 -14.79 16.52
CA HIS A 254 11.09 -15.90 17.46
C HIS A 254 12.29 -16.81 17.16
N ASP A 255 13.23 -16.91 18.11
CA ASP A 255 14.42 -17.77 17.98
C ASP A 255 14.00 -19.25 18.11
N GLY A 256 13.66 -19.86 16.99
CA GLY A 256 13.19 -21.23 16.91
C GLY A 256 12.36 -21.51 15.67
N GLU A 257 11.81 -22.74 15.63
CA GLU A 257 10.91 -23.15 14.57
C GLU A 257 9.45 -22.87 14.93
N THR A 258 8.73 -22.26 14.01
CA THR A 258 7.28 -22.05 14.10
C THR A 258 6.59 -22.69 12.90
N VAL A 259 5.66 -23.59 13.14
CA VAL A 259 4.81 -24.17 12.09
C VAL A 259 3.43 -23.50 12.12
N ILE A 260 3.04 -22.89 11.01
CA ILE A 260 1.74 -22.23 10.84
C ILE A 260 0.91 -23.07 9.87
N ARG A 261 -0.26 -23.53 10.29
CA ARG A 261 -1.21 -24.33 9.49
C ARG A 261 -2.45 -23.52 9.17
N ASN A 262 -3.12 -23.87 8.07
CA ASN A 262 -4.25 -23.13 7.50
C ASN A 262 -3.87 -21.69 7.13
N ALA A 263 -2.61 -21.47 6.74
CA ALA A 263 -2.10 -20.21 6.25
C ALA A 263 -2.74 -19.84 4.90
N SER A 264 -2.86 -18.56 4.62
CA SER A 264 -3.24 -18.09 3.29
C SER A 264 -2.06 -18.24 2.32
N PRO A 265 -2.26 -18.86 1.13
CA PRO A 265 -1.25 -18.95 0.08
C PRO A 265 -1.24 -17.74 -0.86
N ASN A 266 -1.98 -16.68 -0.55
CA ASN A 266 -2.20 -15.54 -1.42
C ASN A 266 -0.90 -14.76 -1.71
N TYR A 267 -0.87 -14.02 -2.81
CA TYR A 267 0.30 -13.30 -3.33
C TYR A 267 0.94 -12.37 -2.31
N MET A 268 0.15 -11.62 -1.54
CA MET A 268 0.67 -10.67 -0.54
C MET A 268 1.39 -11.37 0.61
N VAL A 269 0.92 -12.56 1.01
CA VAL A 269 1.57 -13.39 2.03
C VAL A 269 2.89 -13.95 1.50
N GLN A 270 2.91 -14.38 0.22
CA GLN A 270 4.14 -14.86 -0.42
C GLN A 270 5.17 -13.73 -0.52
N ASP A 271 4.74 -12.52 -0.89
CA ASP A 271 5.60 -11.35 -0.99
C ASP A 271 6.21 -10.97 0.36
N LEU A 272 5.41 -11.02 1.44
CA LEU A 272 5.92 -10.88 2.80
C LEU A 272 6.96 -11.96 3.14
N CYS A 273 6.72 -13.22 2.77
CA CYS A 273 7.68 -14.29 2.99
C CYS A 273 9.01 -14.02 2.25
N PHE A 274 8.97 -13.60 0.99
CA PHE A 274 10.17 -13.27 0.21
C PHE A 274 10.94 -12.10 0.81
N PHE A 275 10.24 -11.09 1.31
CA PHE A 275 10.87 -9.99 2.02
C PHE A 275 11.53 -10.45 3.33
N LEU A 276 10.85 -11.28 4.14
CA LEU A 276 11.42 -11.84 5.35
C LEU A 276 12.65 -12.72 5.08
N GLU A 277 12.67 -13.45 3.95
CA GLU A 277 13.87 -14.19 3.50
C GLU A 277 15.05 -13.23 3.21
N LYS A 278 14.79 -12.06 2.62
CA LYS A 278 15.83 -11.02 2.43
C LYS A 278 16.36 -10.47 3.75
N LEU A 279 15.55 -10.50 4.80
CA LEU A 279 15.95 -10.13 6.15
C LEU A 279 16.67 -11.25 6.91
N GLY A 280 16.84 -12.44 6.31
CA GLY A 280 17.55 -13.56 6.88
C GLY A 280 16.68 -14.60 7.60
N VAL A 281 15.37 -14.46 7.57
CA VAL A 281 14.41 -15.47 8.06
C VAL A 281 14.32 -16.62 7.05
N ARG A 282 14.31 -17.87 7.48
CA ARG A 282 14.13 -19.02 6.58
C ARG A 282 12.69 -19.51 6.64
N ILE A 283 12.04 -19.58 5.49
CA ILE A 283 10.63 -19.96 5.39
C ILE A 283 10.49 -21.10 4.38
N GLN A 284 9.78 -22.15 4.77
CA GLN A 284 9.43 -23.27 3.91
C GLN A 284 7.91 -23.32 3.72
N GLY A 285 7.49 -23.79 2.54
CA GLY A 285 6.07 -23.94 2.21
C GLY A 285 5.41 -22.65 1.71
N ILE A 286 6.20 -21.67 1.24
CA ILE A 286 5.65 -20.43 0.65
C ILE A 286 4.70 -20.80 -0.50
N GLY A 287 3.52 -20.15 -0.54
CA GLY A 287 2.47 -20.45 -1.52
C GLY A 287 1.61 -21.66 -1.15
N THR A 288 1.80 -22.26 0.02
CA THR A 288 0.97 -23.37 0.51
C THR A 288 0.22 -22.99 1.79
N THR A 289 -0.62 -23.90 2.26
CA THR A 289 -1.40 -23.70 3.51
C THR A 289 -0.66 -24.08 4.78
N THR A 290 0.61 -24.49 4.67
CA THR A 290 1.46 -24.80 5.81
C THR A 290 2.82 -24.13 5.63
N LEU A 291 3.16 -23.25 6.53
CA LEU A 291 4.43 -22.53 6.55
C LEU A 291 5.26 -23.00 7.74
N THR A 292 6.55 -23.26 7.50
CA THR A 292 7.54 -23.48 8.57
C THR A 292 8.53 -22.33 8.56
N VAL A 293 8.57 -21.59 9.65
CA VAL A 293 9.38 -20.37 9.81
C VAL A 293 10.49 -20.67 10.83
N HIS A 294 11.73 -20.45 10.45
CA HIS A 294 12.87 -20.40 11.36
C HIS A 294 13.25 -18.94 11.55
N GLY A 295 12.79 -18.36 12.64
CA GLY A 295 13.01 -16.96 12.95
C GLY A 295 14.45 -16.65 13.34
N ALA A 296 14.74 -15.37 13.52
CA ALA A 296 16.05 -14.87 13.94
C ALA A 296 15.94 -14.22 15.32
N SER A 297 17.00 -14.28 16.11
CA SER A 297 17.05 -13.60 17.43
C SER A 297 17.11 -12.06 17.29
N SER A 298 17.54 -11.56 16.13
CA SER A 298 17.57 -10.14 15.80
C SER A 298 17.66 -9.96 14.28
N ILE A 299 17.13 -8.85 13.77
CA ILE A 299 17.21 -8.46 12.37
C ILE A 299 17.80 -7.05 12.29
N SER A 300 18.95 -6.92 11.61
CA SER A 300 19.63 -5.64 11.37
C SER A 300 20.32 -5.70 10.00
N THR A 301 19.51 -5.62 8.94
CA THR A 301 19.96 -5.83 7.55
C THR A 301 19.57 -4.64 6.71
N ASP A 302 20.50 -4.10 5.93
CA ASP A 302 20.17 -3.14 4.87
C ASP A 302 19.55 -3.92 3.70
N VAL A 303 18.29 -3.65 3.43
CA VAL A 303 17.48 -4.38 2.43
C VAL A 303 16.86 -3.44 1.42
N ASP A 304 16.87 -3.87 0.17
CA ASP A 304 16.20 -3.23 -0.96
C ASP A 304 15.24 -4.26 -1.56
N TYR A 305 13.95 -3.92 -1.64
CA TYR A 305 12.91 -4.83 -2.05
C TYR A 305 11.81 -4.15 -2.86
N ALA A 306 11.43 -4.76 -3.98
CA ALA A 306 10.30 -4.35 -4.80
C ALA A 306 9.11 -5.27 -4.53
N PRO A 307 7.96 -4.76 -4.05
CA PRO A 307 6.73 -5.56 -3.97
C PRO A 307 6.31 -6.08 -5.34
N SER A 308 5.65 -7.23 -5.38
CA SER A 308 5.06 -7.77 -6.62
C SER A 308 4.00 -6.81 -7.19
N GLU A 309 3.72 -6.98 -8.46
CA GLU A 309 2.61 -6.31 -9.15
C GLU A 309 1.27 -6.77 -8.57
N ASP A 310 0.25 -5.90 -8.69
CA ASP A 310 -1.07 -6.11 -8.08
C ASP A 310 -2.01 -6.88 -9.02
N PRO A 311 -2.35 -8.15 -8.74
CA PRO A 311 -3.30 -8.91 -9.54
C PRO A 311 -4.72 -8.30 -9.51
N ILE A 312 -5.07 -7.56 -8.45
CA ILE A 312 -6.37 -6.89 -8.35
C ILE A 312 -6.43 -5.71 -9.34
N GLU A 313 -5.35 -4.93 -9.46
CA GLU A 313 -5.25 -3.87 -10.48
C GLU A 313 -5.29 -4.47 -11.89
N ALA A 314 -4.51 -5.53 -12.14
CA ALA A 314 -4.52 -6.24 -13.42
C ALA A 314 -5.93 -6.70 -13.81
N MET A 315 -6.64 -7.36 -12.90
CA MET A 315 -8.01 -7.82 -13.13
C MET A 315 -8.99 -6.65 -13.34
N SER A 316 -8.80 -5.54 -12.65
CA SER A 316 -9.62 -4.33 -12.84
C SER A 316 -9.45 -3.73 -14.24
N LEU A 317 -8.22 -3.71 -14.77
CA LEU A 317 -7.92 -3.23 -16.12
C LEU A 317 -8.51 -4.18 -17.18
N ILE A 318 -8.36 -5.50 -17.00
CA ILE A 318 -8.95 -6.52 -17.87
C ILE A 318 -10.48 -6.39 -17.87
N SER A 319 -11.10 -6.26 -16.70
CA SER A 319 -12.55 -6.07 -16.57
C SER A 319 -13.03 -4.80 -17.29
N ALA A 320 -12.28 -3.69 -17.15
CA ALA A 320 -12.60 -2.46 -17.86
C ALA A 320 -12.57 -2.65 -19.39
N ALA A 321 -11.57 -3.37 -19.91
CA ALA A 321 -11.50 -3.69 -21.35
C ALA A 321 -12.69 -4.56 -21.81
N ILE A 322 -13.06 -5.56 -21.04
CA ILE A 322 -14.18 -6.47 -21.36
C ILE A 322 -15.51 -5.69 -21.43
N VAL A 323 -15.84 -4.92 -20.38
CA VAL A 323 -17.13 -4.22 -20.31
C VAL A 323 -17.27 -3.09 -21.33
N THR A 324 -16.14 -2.47 -21.73
CA THR A 324 -16.11 -1.45 -22.77
C THR A 324 -15.90 -2.02 -24.18
N ARG A 325 -15.79 -3.35 -24.32
CA ARG A 325 -15.48 -4.05 -25.59
C ARG A 325 -14.24 -3.47 -26.26
N SER A 326 -13.21 -3.22 -25.49
CA SER A 326 -11.99 -2.55 -25.90
C SER A 326 -10.84 -3.53 -26.09
N SER A 327 -9.83 -3.13 -26.87
CA SER A 327 -8.57 -3.84 -27.03
C SER A 327 -7.45 -3.02 -26.43
N ILE A 328 -6.88 -3.50 -25.32
CA ILE A 328 -5.77 -2.87 -24.62
C ILE A 328 -4.65 -3.89 -24.36
N THR A 329 -3.45 -3.41 -24.14
CA THR A 329 -2.34 -4.22 -23.63
C THR A 329 -2.13 -3.92 -22.16
N VAL A 330 -2.33 -4.93 -21.32
CA VAL A 330 -1.98 -4.86 -19.88
C VAL A 330 -0.64 -5.53 -19.70
N ARG A 331 0.37 -4.79 -19.29
CA ARG A 331 1.74 -5.29 -19.11
C ARG A 331 2.05 -5.53 -17.65
N ARG A 332 3.05 -6.36 -17.36
CA ARG A 332 3.50 -6.69 -16.00
C ARG A 332 2.40 -7.39 -15.18
N VAL A 333 1.60 -8.23 -15.82
CA VAL A 333 0.54 -8.98 -15.15
C VAL A 333 1.17 -10.12 -14.34
N PRO A 334 0.91 -10.23 -13.03
CA PRO A 334 1.44 -11.31 -12.19
C PRO A 334 0.67 -12.62 -12.44
N ILE A 335 1.06 -13.31 -13.49
CA ILE A 335 0.26 -14.36 -14.14
C ILE A 335 -0.09 -15.52 -13.21
N GLU A 336 0.84 -15.94 -12.35
CA GLU A 336 0.61 -17.07 -11.44
C GLU A 336 -0.51 -16.82 -10.41
N PHE A 337 -0.89 -15.57 -10.20
CA PHE A 337 -2.00 -15.18 -9.32
C PHE A 337 -3.27 -14.84 -10.08
N MET A 338 -3.29 -15.03 -11.40
CA MET A 338 -4.41 -14.69 -12.28
C MET A 338 -4.92 -15.90 -13.09
N GLU A 339 -4.26 -17.05 -12.98
CA GLU A 339 -4.56 -18.23 -13.82
C GLU A 339 -6.00 -18.72 -13.65
N ILE A 340 -6.55 -18.69 -12.43
CA ILE A 340 -7.93 -19.13 -12.16
C ILE A 340 -8.94 -18.17 -12.81
N GLU A 341 -8.76 -16.86 -12.59
CA GLU A 341 -9.64 -15.83 -13.14
C GLU A 341 -9.61 -15.81 -14.66
N LEU A 342 -8.41 -15.95 -15.24
CA LEU A 342 -8.25 -16.00 -16.68
C LEU A 342 -8.88 -17.25 -17.29
N ALA A 343 -8.71 -18.41 -16.67
CA ALA A 343 -9.35 -19.65 -17.12
C ALA A 343 -10.89 -19.53 -17.14
N LEU A 344 -11.47 -18.94 -16.08
CA LEU A 344 -12.92 -18.71 -16.04
C LEU A 344 -13.38 -17.72 -17.12
N LEU A 345 -12.60 -16.66 -17.37
CA LEU A 345 -12.91 -15.70 -18.43
C LEU A 345 -12.78 -16.31 -19.84
N GLU A 346 -11.81 -17.22 -20.05
CA GLU A 346 -11.67 -17.99 -21.29
C GLU A 346 -12.90 -18.86 -21.56
N GLU A 347 -13.41 -19.57 -20.52
CA GLU A 347 -14.65 -20.33 -20.62
C GLU A 347 -15.86 -19.44 -20.96
N MET A 348 -15.85 -18.18 -20.51
CA MET A 348 -16.87 -17.18 -20.86
C MET A 348 -16.66 -16.58 -22.27
N GLY A 349 -15.58 -16.95 -22.97
CA GLY A 349 -15.30 -16.53 -24.33
C GLY A 349 -14.31 -15.36 -24.48
N LEU A 350 -13.61 -14.97 -23.39
CA LEU A 350 -12.50 -14.01 -23.49
C LEU A 350 -11.40 -14.61 -24.38
N ARG A 351 -10.89 -13.78 -25.29
CA ARG A 351 -9.70 -14.11 -26.10
C ARG A 351 -8.63 -13.07 -25.84
N TYR A 352 -7.41 -13.52 -25.60
CA TYR A 352 -6.26 -12.66 -25.37
C TYR A 352 -4.98 -13.38 -25.78
N ASP A 353 -3.93 -12.61 -26.06
CA ASP A 353 -2.59 -13.10 -26.31
C ASP A 353 -1.73 -12.88 -25.07
N ARG A 354 -0.80 -13.79 -24.80
CA ARG A 354 0.18 -13.69 -23.72
C ARG A 354 1.58 -13.51 -24.29
N SER A 355 2.38 -12.63 -23.69
CA SER A 355 3.81 -12.56 -23.94
C SER A 355 4.56 -13.75 -23.32
N GLU A 356 5.86 -13.86 -23.60
CA GLU A 356 6.75 -14.74 -22.82
C GLU A 356 6.80 -14.31 -21.36
N GLU A 357 6.91 -15.28 -20.47
CA GLU A 357 7.02 -15.05 -19.02
C GLU A 357 8.42 -14.52 -18.66
N TYR A 358 8.46 -13.60 -17.70
CA TYR A 358 9.69 -13.09 -17.12
C TYR A 358 9.51 -12.85 -15.61
N LEU A 359 10.61 -12.71 -14.85
CA LEU A 359 10.54 -12.46 -13.42
C LEU A 359 10.39 -10.97 -13.10
N ALA A 360 9.56 -10.68 -12.10
CA ALA A 360 9.45 -9.37 -11.48
C ALA A 360 10.76 -8.95 -10.79
N GLU A 361 10.84 -7.70 -10.34
CA GLU A 361 12.02 -7.15 -9.68
C GLU A 361 12.35 -7.84 -8.35
N ASN A 362 11.35 -8.45 -7.68
CA ASN A 362 11.59 -9.30 -6.50
C ASN A 362 12.31 -10.62 -6.83
N GLY A 363 12.46 -10.96 -8.12
CA GLY A 363 13.12 -12.18 -8.59
C GLY A 363 12.33 -13.46 -8.33
N LYS A 364 11.05 -13.37 -8.00
CA LYS A 364 10.19 -14.50 -7.61
C LYS A 364 8.90 -14.58 -8.42
N THR A 365 8.17 -13.46 -8.52
CA THR A 365 6.87 -13.38 -9.20
C THR A 365 7.03 -13.46 -10.71
N ARG A 366 6.23 -14.31 -11.37
CA ARG A 366 6.20 -14.44 -12.84
C ARG A 366 5.24 -13.41 -13.44
N LEU A 367 5.73 -12.67 -14.42
CA LEU A 367 5.00 -11.62 -15.14
C LEU A 367 4.85 -11.97 -16.62
N VAL A 368 3.79 -11.44 -17.23
CA VAL A 368 3.59 -11.42 -18.68
C VAL A 368 3.29 -10.02 -19.18
#